data_80eb75e8df44264910ede3f7a66e58a8
#
_entry.id   80eb75e8df44264910ede3f7a66e58a8
#
_cell.length_a   1.000
_cell.length_b   1.000
_cell.length_c   1.000
_cell.angle_alpha   90.00
_cell.angle_beta   90.00
_cell.angle_gamma   90.00
#
_symmetry.space_group_name_H-M   'P 1'
#
loop_
_entity.id
_entity.type
_entity.pdbx_description
1 polymer ?
#
loop_
_entity_poly.entity_id
_entity_poly.type
_entity_poly.pdbx_seq_one_letter_code
_entity_poly.pdbx_strand_id
1 'polypeptide(L)'
;MIIPFKNLINEAYCRDISVKIRSQLEIKRKNGQFLGSFAAFGYLKDEQNKNKLVVDQYAADIVRDIFKWKLEGVSPQDIADALNKLGVLSPMEYKRSLGMKFTTSFKTNSKALWSAGTVIRVLKNPIYTGVLIQGKETTPSYKVHKRVTKDESEWSVIEDSHEAIISKIDFDSVQKVLKCDTRRSPGGKAVGLFSGMIFCGDCGASMVRKTVPAGEKKYVYYICSAHKQDKSCSPHRIRDITLEEIVLDSLKQHISEVVDMSELLEITDTAPLRTAQAQKVQRQLDKKHEEYEKLQKLLMSLYENLADDIIDREEYTRLKASFTVRADEGEKQMDALREQLEDIHNHGTENAWMNEFIKRQGLTTLDRAVVVALIDKILIHSNDAVEIIYRWQDEFAWQLDILRSARLREVV
;
A
#
# COMPACT_ATOMS: atom_id res chain seq x y z
N MET A 1 14.43 31.19 50.45
CA MET A 1 13.04 30.71 50.13
C MET A 1 12.52 31.10 48.74
N ILE A 2 12.97 32.16 48.07
CA ILE A 2 12.46 32.66 46.75
C ILE A 2 12.90 31.78 45.56
N ILE A 3 14.12 31.19 45.58
CA ILE A 3 14.66 30.42 44.44
C ILE A 3 13.85 29.15 44.15
N PRO A 4 13.51 28.28 45.14
CA PRO A 4 12.72 27.07 44.86
C PRO A 4 11.31 27.41 44.30
N PHE A 5 10.68 28.48 44.77
CA PHE A 5 9.39 28.92 44.30
C PHE A 5 9.46 29.41 42.82
N LYS A 6 10.47 30.20 42.48
CA LYS A 6 10.72 30.60 41.07
C LYS A 6 10.93 29.40 40.17
N ASN A 7 11.68 28.39 40.61
CA ASN A 7 11.89 27.17 39.83
C ASN A 7 10.60 26.38 39.61
N LEU A 8 9.74 26.27 40.64
CA LEU A 8 8.42 25.63 40.52
C LEU A 8 7.52 26.32 39.48
N ILE A 9 7.46 27.66 39.53
CA ILE A 9 6.69 28.46 38.57
C ILE A 9 7.24 28.27 37.16
N ASN A 10 8.54 28.33 36.96
CA ASN A 10 9.17 28.14 35.66
C ASN A 10 8.90 26.72 35.11
N GLU A 11 8.95 25.71 35.97
CA GLU A 11 8.62 24.34 35.59
C GLU A 11 7.17 24.18 35.16
N ALA A 12 6.21 24.74 35.89
CA ALA A 12 4.80 24.76 35.56
C ALA A 12 4.56 25.49 34.23
N TYR A 13 5.22 26.62 34.02
CA TYR A 13 5.15 27.39 32.78
C TYR A 13 5.69 26.62 31.56
N CYS A 14 6.87 25.99 31.69
CA CYS A 14 7.41 25.15 30.63
C CYS A 14 6.52 23.95 30.29
N ARG A 15 5.89 23.34 31.30
CA ARG A 15 4.93 22.25 31.09
C ARG A 15 3.69 22.74 30.32
N ASP A 16 3.10 23.86 30.72
CA ASP A 16 1.92 24.45 30.08
C ASP A 16 2.22 24.82 28.60
N ILE A 17 3.34 25.49 28.36
CA ILE A 17 3.78 25.80 26.98
C ILE A 17 3.95 24.52 26.16
N SER A 18 4.58 23.48 26.70
CA SER A 18 4.77 22.22 25.99
C SER A 18 3.44 21.57 25.60
N VAL A 19 2.44 21.60 26.48
CA VAL A 19 1.08 21.10 26.18
C VAL A 19 0.44 21.92 25.07
N LYS A 20 0.47 23.25 25.17
CA LYS A 20 -0.09 24.16 24.15
C LYS A 20 0.55 23.96 22.78
N ILE A 21 1.88 23.86 22.70
CA ILE A 21 2.59 23.61 21.45
C ILE A 21 2.16 22.28 20.82
N ARG A 22 2.08 21.21 21.63
CA ARG A 22 1.67 19.89 21.13
C ARG A 22 0.24 19.91 20.59
N SER A 23 -0.70 20.53 21.32
CA SER A 23 -2.09 20.69 20.89
C SER A 23 -2.18 21.47 19.58
N GLN A 24 -1.46 22.60 19.45
CA GLN A 24 -1.42 23.38 18.21
C GLN A 24 -0.83 22.60 17.02
N LEU A 25 0.24 21.83 17.26
CA LEU A 25 0.81 20.99 16.21
C LEU A 25 -0.13 19.87 15.80
N GLU A 26 -0.89 19.31 16.71
CA GLU A 26 -1.89 18.29 16.42
C GLU A 26 -3.04 18.85 15.57
N ILE A 27 -3.59 20.00 15.94
CA ILE A 27 -4.61 20.70 15.14
C ILE A 27 -4.11 20.96 13.72
N LYS A 28 -2.88 21.46 13.57
CA LYS A 28 -2.28 21.71 12.26
C LYS A 28 -2.13 20.43 11.44
N ARG A 29 -1.76 19.30 12.06
CA ARG A 29 -1.67 17.99 11.37
C ARG A 29 -3.03 17.53 10.89
N LYS A 30 -4.05 17.60 11.74
CA LYS A 30 -5.44 17.25 11.38
C LYS A 30 -5.99 18.11 10.25
N ASN A 31 -5.53 19.35 10.14
CA ASN A 31 -5.88 20.27 9.03
C ASN A 31 -5.00 20.06 7.77
N GLY A 32 -4.24 18.97 7.67
CA GLY A 32 -3.41 18.66 6.48
C GLY A 32 -2.22 19.59 6.26
N GLN A 33 -1.81 20.38 7.28
CA GLN A 33 -0.68 21.28 7.15
C GLN A 33 0.65 20.54 7.28
N PHE A 34 1.54 20.73 6.32
CA PHE A 34 2.89 20.16 6.36
C PHE A 34 3.77 20.87 7.41
N LEU A 35 4.21 20.11 8.41
CA LEU A 35 5.01 20.65 9.53
C LEU A 35 6.50 20.30 9.46
N GLY A 36 6.92 19.52 8.47
CA GLY A 36 8.32 19.16 8.31
C GLY A 36 9.22 20.36 8.05
N SER A 37 10.45 20.34 8.54
CA SER A 37 11.42 21.41 8.27
C SER A 37 11.78 21.52 6.80
N PHE A 38 11.91 20.38 6.12
CA PHE A 38 12.24 20.27 4.70
C PHE A 38 11.23 19.37 3.99
N ALA A 39 10.82 19.76 2.78
CA ALA A 39 10.02 18.92 1.91
C ALA A 39 10.78 17.65 1.47
N ALA A 40 10.05 16.59 1.09
CA ALA A 40 10.65 15.44 0.42
C ALA A 40 11.22 15.85 -0.95
N PHE A 41 12.20 15.12 -1.46
CA PHE A 41 12.72 15.32 -2.82
C PHE A 41 11.57 15.12 -3.82
N GLY A 42 11.40 16.02 -4.77
CA GLY A 42 10.22 16.07 -5.65
C GLY A 42 9.21 17.15 -5.25
N TYR A 43 9.31 17.69 -4.03
CA TYR A 43 8.46 18.76 -3.53
C TYR A 43 9.25 19.91 -2.94
N LEU A 44 8.66 21.08 -3.01
CA LEU A 44 9.09 22.31 -2.32
C LEU A 44 7.98 22.77 -1.38
N LYS A 45 8.32 23.67 -0.46
CA LYS A 45 7.33 24.41 0.30
C LYS A 45 6.88 25.62 -0.51
N ASP A 46 5.57 25.87 -0.52
CA ASP A 46 5.00 27.05 -1.12
C ASP A 46 5.62 28.33 -0.50
N GLU A 47 5.92 29.30 -1.32
CA GLU A 47 6.52 30.57 -0.89
C GLU A 47 5.58 31.39 -0.01
N GLN A 48 4.26 31.36 -0.32
CA GLN A 48 3.23 32.08 0.41
C GLN A 48 2.77 31.33 1.67
N ASN A 49 2.70 29.99 1.58
CA ASN A 49 2.28 29.14 2.69
C ASN A 49 3.26 27.98 2.93
N LYS A 50 4.22 28.19 3.82
CA LYS A 50 5.25 27.19 4.16
C LYS A 50 4.72 25.87 4.71
N ASN A 51 3.42 25.77 4.98
CA ASN A 51 2.75 24.55 5.42
C ASN A 51 2.08 23.79 4.27
N LYS A 52 2.22 24.26 3.02
CA LYS A 52 1.74 23.61 1.80
C LYS A 52 2.93 23.07 1.00
N LEU A 53 2.76 21.90 0.38
CA LEU A 53 3.71 21.31 -0.55
C LEU A 53 3.29 21.65 -1.98
N VAL A 54 4.28 21.99 -2.81
CA VAL A 54 4.14 22.18 -4.25
C VAL A 54 5.12 21.29 -4.98
N VAL A 55 4.75 20.81 -6.18
CA VAL A 55 5.61 19.93 -6.98
C VAL A 55 6.81 20.72 -7.52
N ASP A 56 8.00 20.20 -7.31
CA ASP A 56 9.23 20.62 -7.98
C ASP A 56 9.40 19.78 -9.25
N GLN A 57 9.09 20.35 -10.40
CA GLN A 57 9.00 19.60 -11.65
C GLN A 57 10.28 18.83 -11.98
N TYR A 58 11.46 19.46 -11.81
CA TYR A 58 12.74 18.81 -12.08
C TYR A 58 12.96 17.58 -11.16
N ALA A 59 12.76 17.76 -9.87
CA ALA A 59 12.95 16.66 -8.91
C ALA A 59 11.85 15.62 -9.01
N ALA A 60 10.63 16.01 -9.39
CA ALA A 60 9.50 15.12 -9.60
C ALA A 60 9.72 14.18 -10.80
N ASP A 61 10.28 14.67 -11.90
CA ASP A 61 10.61 13.85 -13.07
C ASP A 61 11.62 12.75 -12.69
N ILE A 62 12.62 13.08 -11.88
CA ILE A 62 13.58 12.09 -11.37
C ILE A 62 12.87 11.04 -10.49
N VAL A 63 11.91 11.47 -9.66
CA VAL A 63 11.11 10.52 -8.86
C VAL A 63 10.30 9.60 -9.77
N ARG A 64 9.65 10.10 -10.81
CA ARG A 64 8.93 9.29 -11.81
C ARG A 64 9.85 8.26 -12.48
N ASP A 65 11.05 8.67 -12.88
CA ASP A 65 12.05 7.78 -13.48
C ASP A 65 12.49 6.68 -12.50
N ILE A 66 12.70 6.99 -11.22
CA ILE A 66 13.05 6.00 -10.19
C ILE A 66 11.96 4.94 -10.06
N PHE A 67 10.68 5.35 -10.03
CA PHE A 67 9.55 4.42 -9.95
C PHE A 67 9.42 3.58 -11.22
N LYS A 68 9.54 4.19 -12.41
CA LYS A 68 9.52 3.51 -13.72
C LYS A 68 10.61 2.46 -13.81
N TRP A 69 11.86 2.79 -13.55
CA TRP A 69 12.97 1.82 -13.58
C TRP A 69 12.78 0.67 -12.59
N LYS A 70 12.18 0.97 -11.42
CA LYS A 70 11.89 -0.09 -10.46
C LYS A 70 10.83 -1.05 -10.97
N LEU A 71 9.78 -0.59 -11.64
CA LEU A 71 8.76 -1.41 -12.29
C LEU A 71 9.35 -2.24 -13.43
N GLU A 72 10.30 -1.70 -14.19
CA GLU A 72 11.07 -2.39 -15.22
C GLU A 72 12.03 -3.46 -14.65
N GLY A 73 12.14 -3.55 -13.32
CA GLY A 73 12.95 -4.57 -12.64
C GLY A 73 14.40 -4.16 -12.35
N VAL A 74 14.74 -2.88 -12.50
CA VAL A 74 16.08 -2.38 -12.16
C VAL A 74 16.24 -2.41 -10.63
N SER A 75 17.42 -2.80 -10.14
CA SER A 75 17.67 -2.84 -8.70
C SER A 75 17.90 -1.43 -8.16
N PRO A 76 17.59 -1.21 -6.86
CA PRO A 76 17.86 0.08 -6.22
C PRO A 76 19.33 0.53 -6.30
N GLN A 77 20.28 -0.41 -6.36
CA GLN A 77 21.70 -0.09 -6.52
C GLN A 77 22.00 0.40 -7.94
N ASP A 78 21.49 -0.30 -8.97
CA ASP A 78 21.72 0.12 -10.36
C ASP A 78 21.02 1.44 -10.67
N ILE A 79 19.83 1.70 -10.07
CA ILE A 79 19.16 3.01 -10.15
C ILE A 79 20.05 4.10 -9.56
N ALA A 80 20.62 3.86 -8.38
CA ALA A 80 21.53 4.82 -7.74
C ALA A 80 22.77 5.08 -8.59
N ASP A 81 23.36 4.03 -9.14
CA ASP A 81 24.54 4.12 -9.99
C ASP A 81 24.25 4.86 -11.31
N ALA A 82 23.07 4.62 -11.92
CA ALA A 82 22.61 5.34 -13.10
C ALA A 82 22.44 6.83 -12.83
N LEU A 83 21.76 7.20 -11.73
CA LEU A 83 21.58 8.59 -11.32
C LEU A 83 22.91 9.30 -11.07
N ASN A 84 23.85 8.62 -10.41
CA ASN A 84 25.20 9.15 -10.17
C ASN A 84 25.97 9.34 -11.48
N LYS A 85 25.86 8.40 -12.41
CA LYS A 85 26.51 8.49 -13.72
C LYS A 85 25.94 9.62 -14.58
N LEU A 86 24.62 9.88 -14.48
CA LEU A 86 23.95 10.99 -15.14
C LEU A 86 24.25 12.34 -14.46
N GLY A 87 24.97 12.35 -13.35
CA GLY A 87 25.29 13.57 -12.60
C GLY A 87 24.12 14.19 -11.84
N VAL A 88 23.04 13.43 -11.63
CA VAL A 88 21.86 13.90 -10.89
C VAL A 88 22.21 14.08 -9.41
N LEU A 89 21.96 15.27 -8.88
CA LEU A 89 22.24 15.58 -7.48
C LEU A 89 21.39 14.72 -6.53
N SER A 90 22.04 14.15 -5.51
CA SER A 90 21.30 13.45 -4.46
C SER A 90 20.36 14.39 -3.69
N PRO A 91 19.30 13.91 -3.03
CA PRO A 91 18.36 14.77 -2.30
C PRO A 91 19.00 15.76 -1.33
N MET A 92 20.13 15.38 -0.74
CA MET A 92 20.89 16.24 0.16
C MET A 92 21.62 17.36 -0.60
N GLU A 93 22.35 17.01 -1.67
CA GLU A 93 23.08 17.98 -2.48
C GLU A 93 22.14 18.90 -3.25
N TYR A 94 20.98 18.39 -3.68
CA TYR A 94 19.95 19.19 -4.32
C TYR A 94 19.39 20.26 -3.37
N LYS A 95 19.10 19.90 -2.11
CA LYS A 95 18.69 20.90 -1.11
C LYS A 95 19.77 21.96 -0.85
N ARG A 96 21.03 21.58 -0.85
CA ARG A 96 22.16 22.50 -0.71
C ARG A 96 22.30 23.43 -1.92
N SER A 97 22.10 22.92 -3.13
CA SER A 97 22.15 23.74 -4.35
C SER A 97 21.04 24.79 -4.39
N LEU A 98 19.89 24.51 -3.75
CA LEU A 98 18.81 25.48 -3.53
C LEU A 98 19.07 26.47 -2.37
N GLY A 99 20.28 26.48 -1.80
CA GLY A 99 20.64 27.36 -0.69
C GLY A 99 20.00 27.00 0.66
N MET A 100 19.37 25.83 0.79
CA MET A 100 18.78 25.41 2.05
C MET A 100 19.86 25.01 3.06
N LYS A 101 19.73 25.49 4.32
CA LYS A 101 20.62 25.11 5.43
C LYS A 101 20.31 23.69 5.93
N PHE A 102 20.46 22.70 5.04
CA PHE A 102 20.22 21.30 5.38
C PHE A 102 21.48 20.68 5.96
N THR A 103 21.39 20.23 7.21
CA THR A 103 22.46 19.53 7.91
C THR A 103 21.98 18.15 8.33
N THR A 104 22.88 17.16 8.33
CA THR A 104 22.62 15.80 8.77
C THR A 104 23.70 15.37 9.76
N SER A 105 23.33 14.49 10.70
CA SER A 105 24.30 13.89 11.64
C SER A 105 25.26 12.91 10.96
N PHE A 106 24.96 12.49 9.72
CA PHE A 106 25.88 11.62 8.97
C PHE A 106 27.07 12.42 8.49
N LYS A 107 28.27 11.97 8.83
CA LYS A 107 29.53 12.51 8.28
C LYS A 107 29.60 12.10 6.81
N THR A 108 29.44 13.05 5.91
CA THR A 108 29.68 12.86 4.47
C THR A 108 31.05 13.43 4.13
N ASN A 109 31.92 12.56 3.61
CA ASN A 109 33.18 12.99 3.04
C ASN A 109 32.89 13.66 1.70
N SER A 110 33.03 14.88 1.46
CA SER A 110 32.82 15.63 0.22
C SER A 110 31.37 15.70 -0.27
N LYS A 111 31.01 15.10 -1.40
CA LYS A 111 29.73 15.20 -2.11
C LYS A 111 28.86 13.96 -1.83
N ALA A 112 27.64 14.15 -1.39
CA ALA A 112 26.73 13.04 -1.15
C ALA A 112 26.19 12.49 -2.48
N LEU A 113 26.41 11.20 -2.71
CA LEU A 113 25.91 10.50 -3.89
C LEU A 113 24.57 9.77 -3.60
N TRP A 114 23.88 9.39 -4.65
CA TRP A 114 22.76 8.46 -4.53
C TRP A 114 23.26 7.10 -4.03
N SER A 115 22.48 6.47 -3.21
CA SER A 115 22.71 5.11 -2.70
C SER A 115 21.44 4.29 -2.80
N ALA A 116 21.57 2.94 -2.81
CA ALA A 116 20.42 2.05 -2.77
C ALA A 116 19.45 2.37 -1.63
N GLY A 117 19.97 2.71 -0.45
CA GLY A 117 19.16 3.11 0.71
C GLY A 117 18.37 4.41 0.47
N THR A 118 18.92 5.36 -0.28
CA THR A 118 18.21 6.59 -0.65
C THR A 118 17.09 6.29 -1.65
N VAL A 119 17.37 5.48 -2.66
CA VAL A 119 16.36 5.04 -3.64
C VAL A 119 15.23 4.28 -2.95
N ILE A 120 15.52 3.33 -2.06
CA ILE A 120 14.49 2.60 -1.30
C ILE A 120 13.64 3.54 -0.44
N ARG A 121 14.22 4.57 0.17
CA ARG A 121 13.45 5.58 0.93
C ARG A 121 12.52 6.37 0.06
N VAL A 122 12.93 6.74 -1.17
CA VAL A 122 12.05 7.37 -2.15
C VAL A 122 10.91 6.40 -2.51
N LEU A 123 11.20 5.17 -2.91
CA LEU A 123 10.22 4.18 -3.34
C LEU A 123 9.19 3.81 -2.25
N LYS A 124 9.55 3.89 -0.97
CA LYS A 124 8.67 3.55 0.17
C LYS A 124 7.90 4.73 0.75
N ASN A 125 8.09 5.93 0.24
CA ASN A 125 7.50 7.11 0.85
C ASN A 125 6.12 7.42 0.25
N PRO A 126 5.02 7.27 0.99
CA PRO A 126 3.66 7.49 0.48
C PRO A 126 3.36 8.96 0.16
N ILE A 127 4.23 9.90 0.53
CA ILE A 127 4.05 11.32 0.20
C ILE A 127 3.93 11.55 -1.32
N TYR A 128 4.52 10.67 -2.14
CA TYR A 128 4.44 10.78 -3.59
C TYR A 128 3.07 10.48 -4.19
N THR A 129 2.17 9.89 -3.42
CA THR A 129 0.77 9.63 -3.81
C THR A 129 -0.20 10.70 -3.33
N GLY A 130 0.29 11.85 -2.84
CA GLY A 130 -0.56 12.89 -2.26
C GLY A 130 -0.92 12.68 -0.80
N VAL A 131 -0.52 11.56 -0.20
CA VAL A 131 -0.83 11.20 1.20
C VAL A 131 0.20 11.81 2.14
N LEU A 132 -0.26 12.61 3.08
CA LEU A 132 0.57 13.24 4.10
C LEU A 132 0.47 12.49 5.43
N ILE A 133 1.52 11.78 5.82
CA ILE A 133 1.60 11.07 7.09
C ILE A 133 2.54 11.80 8.05
N GLN A 134 2.01 12.26 9.17
CA GLN A 134 2.75 13.02 10.17
C GLN A 134 2.48 12.49 11.60
N GLY A 135 3.25 12.97 12.57
CA GLY A 135 3.04 12.59 13.98
C GLY A 135 3.53 11.19 14.34
N LYS A 136 4.40 10.58 13.53
CA LYS A 136 4.97 9.24 13.76
C LYS A 136 5.78 9.11 15.04
N GLU A 137 6.32 10.21 15.54
CA GLU A 137 7.18 10.25 16.74
C GLU A 137 6.68 11.29 17.74
N THR A 138 6.93 11.03 19.01
CA THR A 138 6.67 11.94 20.12
C THR A 138 7.82 11.91 21.13
N THR A 139 7.83 12.88 22.06
CA THR A 139 8.69 12.84 23.23
C THR A 139 7.82 12.64 24.49
N PRO A 140 8.19 11.77 25.43
CA PRO A 140 7.39 11.50 26.63
C PRO A 140 7.08 12.75 27.45
N SER A 141 8.05 13.65 27.58
CA SER A 141 7.87 14.94 28.26
C SER A 141 8.83 15.98 27.68
N TYR A 142 8.63 17.25 28.05
CA TYR A 142 9.53 18.34 27.65
C TYR A 142 10.94 18.20 28.24
N LYS A 143 11.11 17.42 29.32
CA LYS A 143 12.42 17.12 29.94
C LYS A 143 13.14 15.97 29.26
N VAL A 144 12.44 15.10 28.52
CA VAL A 144 13.00 13.89 27.91
C VAL A 144 13.10 14.10 26.39
N HIS A 145 14.31 14.32 25.90
CA HIS A 145 14.56 14.56 24.47
C HIS A 145 14.58 13.27 23.61
N LYS A 146 14.41 12.09 24.23
CA LYS A 146 14.33 10.83 23.51
C LYS A 146 13.03 10.76 22.72
N ARG A 147 13.14 10.56 21.41
CA ARG A 147 11.96 10.33 20.54
C ARG A 147 11.50 8.88 20.69
N VAL A 148 10.18 8.72 20.76
CA VAL A 148 9.51 7.43 20.82
C VAL A 148 8.57 7.37 19.63
N THR A 149 8.61 6.27 18.88
CA THR A 149 7.68 6.01 17.78
C THR A 149 6.29 5.73 18.36
N LYS A 150 5.27 6.33 17.80
CA LYS A 150 3.87 6.09 18.11
C LYS A 150 3.34 4.89 17.32
N ASP A 151 2.27 4.28 17.79
CA ASP A 151 1.51 3.31 17.03
C ASP A 151 0.99 3.93 15.72
N GLU A 152 0.85 3.13 14.69
CA GLU A 152 0.37 3.59 13.38
C GLU A 152 -1.05 4.18 13.46
N SER A 153 -1.89 3.65 14.34
CA SER A 153 -3.24 4.17 14.63
C SER A 153 -3.27 5.61 15.18
N GLU A 154 -2.16 6.07 15.77
CA GLU A 154 -2.03 7.42 16.31
C GLU A 154 -1.41 8.41 15.31
N TRP A 155 -1.05 7.95 14.09
CA TRP A 155 -0.49 8.82 13.08
C TRP A 155 -1.58 9.70 12.46
N SER A 156 -1.20 10.92 12.10
CA SER A 156 -2.08 11.78 11.31
C SER A 156 -1.87 11.46 9.84
N VAL A 157 -2.85 10.81 9.23
CA VAL A 157 -2.88 10.46 7.81
C VAL A 157 -3.91 11.34 7.13
N ILE A 158 -3.52 12.11 6.13
CA ILE A 158 -4.39 12.97 5.33
C ILE A 158 -4.19 12.60 3.87
N GLU A 159 -5.23 12.12 3.23
CA GLU A 159 -5.26 11.85 1.80
C GLU A 159 -5.45 13.15 1.01
N ASP A 160 -5.03 13.18 -0.25
CA ASP A 160 -5.15 14.32 -1.17
C ASP A 160 -4.70 15.67 -0.60
N SER A 161 -3.71 15.64 0.30
CA SER A 161 -3.15 16.83 0.95
C SER A 161 -2.38 17.73 -0.02
N HIS A 162 -1.87 17.18 -1.09
CA HIS A 162 -1.05 17.87 -2.10
C HIS A 162 -1.06 17.08 -3.42
N GLU A 163 -0.61 17.71 -4.50
CA GLU A 163 -0.54 17.08 -5.82
C GLU A 163 0.34 15.83 -5.81
N ALA A 164 -0.19 14.70 -6.29
CA ALA A 164 0.54 13.44 -6.38
C ALA A 164 1.54 13.45 -7.55
N ILE A 165 2.77 12.99 -7.32
CA ILE A 165 3.78 12.77 -8.37
C ILE A 165 3.61 11.40 -9.02
N ILE A 166 3.20 10.41 -8.23
CA ILE A 166 3.04 9.00 -8.62
C ILE A 166 1.61 8.56 -8.34
N SER A 167 1.02 7.80 -9.26
CA SER A 167 -0.31 7.21 -9.04
C SER A 167 -0.29 6.20 -7.88
N LYS A 168 -1.40 6.07 -7.16
CA LYS A 168 -1.54 5.07 -6.09
C LYS A 168 -1.27 3.65 -6.62
N ILE A 169 -1.74 3.36 -7.84
CA ILE A 169 -1.56 2.06 -8.51
C ILE A 169 -0.08 1.75 -8.75
N ASP A 170 0.70 2.70 -9.27
CA ASP A 170 2.13 2.53 -9.51
C ASP A 170 2.90 2.40 -8.19
N PHE A 171 2.53 3.19 -7.19
CA PHE A 171 3.13 3.10 -5.86
C PHE A 171 2.91 1.72 -5.26
N ASP A 172 1.68 1.21 -5.24
CA ASP A 172 1.33 -0.11 -4.70
C ASP A 172 2.01 -1.24 -5.49
N SER A 173 2.12 -1.08 -6.81
CA SER A 173 2.86 -2.01 -7.67
C SER A 173 4.34 -2.08 -7.28
N VAL A 174 4.96 -0.93 -7.00
CA VAL A 174 6.34 -0.87 -6.52
C VAL A 174 6.48 -1.48 -5.12
N GLN A 175 5.51 -1.21 -4.19
CA GLN A 175 5.55 -1.84 -2.86
C GLN A 175 5.50 -3.37 -2.96
N LYS A 176 4.68 -3.91 -3.87
CA LYS A 176 4.62 -5.34 -4.16
C LYS A 176 5.95 -5.88 -4.66
N VAL A 177 6.55 -5.21 -5.67
CA VAL A 177 7.88 -5.60 -6.20
C VAL A 177 8.97 -5.54 -5.13
N LEU A 178 8.90 -4.59 -4.20
CA LEU A 178 9.87 -4.49 -3.10
C LEU A 178 9.72 -5.63 -2.06
N LYS A 179 8.53 -6.21 -1.92
CA LYS A 179 8.28 -7.37 -1.05
C LYS A 179 8.66 -8.70 -1.73
N CYS A 180 8.61 -8.76 -3.07
CA CYS A 180 8.96 -9.95 -3.82
C CYS A 180 10.46 -10.26 -3.73
N ASP A 181 10.80 -11.55 -3.62
CA ASP A 181 12.20 -12.01 -3.73
C ASP A 181 12.66 -11.90 -5.18
N THR A 182 13.34 -10.81 -5.49
CA THR A 182 13.88 -10.51 -6.83
C THR A 182 15.38 -10.76 -6.90
N ARG A 183 15.89 -11.82 -6.25
CA ARG A 183 17.29 -12.20 -6.35
C ARG A 183 17.71 -12.42 -7.80
N ARG A 184 18.81 -11.81 -8.21
CA ARG A 184 19.37 -11.98 -9.55
C ARG A 184 20.16 -13.26 -9.64
N SER A 185 20.13 -13.89 -10.82
CA SER A 185 21.11 -14.93 -11.16
C SER A 185 22.52 -14.34 -11.18
N PRO A 186 23.54 -15.04 -10.67
CA PRO A 186 24.94 -14.61 -10.83
C PRO A 186 25.24 -14.31 -12.30
N GLY A 187 25.67 -13.08 -12.61
CA GLY A 187 25.94 -12.61 -13.97
C GLY A 187 24.74 -12.07 -14.78
N GLY A 188 23.52 -12.10 -14.23
CA GLY A 188 22.35 -11.51 -14.87
C GLY A 188 22.17 -10.02 -14.53
N LYS A 189 22.01 -9.18 -15.56
CA LYS A 189 21.79 -7.73 -15.39
C LYS A 189 20.33 -7.35 -15.09
N ALA A 190 19.36 -8.21 -15.46
CA ALA A 190 17.93 -7.92 -15.31
C ALA A 190 17.22 -8.99 -14.47
N VAL A 191 16.16 -8.58 -13.79
CA VAL A 191 15.22 -9.46 -13.12
C VAL A 191 14.36 -10.14 -14.19
N GLY A 192 14.10 -11.45 -14.08
CA GLY A 192 13.24 -12.16 -15.02
C GLY A 192 11.80 -11.61 -15.02
N LEU A 193 11.11 -11.73 -16.15
CA LEU A 193 9.78 -11.18 -16.40
C LEU A 193 8.79 -11.49 -15.25
N PHE A 194 8.72 -12.74 -14.83
CA PHE A 194 7.81 -13.24 -13.80
C PHE A 194 8.46 -13.45 -12.41
N SER A 195 9.70 -12.99 -12.21
CA SER A 195 10.40 -13.23 -10.94
C SER A 195 9.64 -12.67 -9.75
N GLY A 196 9.40 -13.53 -8.74
CA GLY A 196 8.68 -13.19 -7.52
C GLY A 196 7.16 -13.20 -7.64
N MET A 197 6.60 -13.60 -8.80
CA MET A 197 5.15 -13.63 -9.04
C MET A 197 4.60 -15.03 -9.34
N ILE A 198 5.48 -16.04 -9.49
CA ILE A 198 5.08 -17.42 -9.79
C ILE A 198 5.18 -18.26 -8.52
N PHE A 199 4.12 -18.99 -8.25
CA PHE A 199 4.02 -19.88 -7.09
C PHE A 199 3.51 -21.25 -7.54
N CYS A 200 3.86 -22.28 -6.76
CA CYS A 200 3.33 -23.61 -6.95
C CYS A 200 1.88 -23.67 -6.45
N GLY A 201 0.94 -24.13 -7.29
CA GLY A 201 -0.46 -24.22 -6.94
C GLY A 201 -0.74 -25.27 -5.83
N ASP A 202 0.11 -26.29 -5.71
CA ASP A 202 -0.08 -27.38 -4.75
C ASP A 202 0.48 -27.04 -3.35
N CYS A 203 1.69 -26.44 -3.27
CA CYS A 203 2.34 -26.19 -1.97
C CYS A 203 2.50 -24.70 -1.63
N GLY A 204 2.10 -23.79 -2.52
CA GLY A 204 2.21 -22.34 -2.31
C GLY A 204 3.64 -21.79 -2.33
N ALA A 205 4.67 -22.63 -2.49
CA ALA A 205 6.06 -22.17 -2.52
C ALA A 205 6.38 -21.39 -3.79
N SER A 206 7.29 -20.42 -3.71
CA SER A 206 7.73 -19.66 -4.88
C SER A 206 8.43 -20.56 -5.89
N MET A 207 8.26 -20.28 -7.17
CA MET A 207 8.98 -20.99 -8.24
C MET A 207 10.27 -20.25 -8.62
N VAL A 208 11.33 -21.01 -8.75
CA VAL A 208 12.66 -20.46 -9.05
C VAL A 208 13.05 -20.71 -10.50
N ARG A 209 13.67 -19.70 -11.12
CA ARG A 209 14.17 -19.77 -12.49
C ARG A 209 15.42 -20.64 -12.55
N LYS A 210 15.42 -21.63 -13.45
CA LYS A 210 16.56 -22.53 -13.71
C LYS A 210 16.90 -22.52 -15.20
N THR A 211 18.14 -22.24 -15.53
CA THR A 211 18.66 -22.34 -16.88
C THR A 211 19.34 -23.72 -17.07
N VAL A 212 18.92 -24.44 -18.07
CA VAL A 212 19.49 -25.75 -18.43
C VAL A 212 20.18 -25.63 -19.79
N PRO A 213 21.49 -25.79 -19.84
CA PRO A 213 22.22 -25.81 -21.11
C PRO A 213 21.94 -27.14 -21.85
N ALA A 214 21.75 -27.07 -23.17
CA ALA A 214 21.61 -28.23 -24.03
C ALA A 214 22.39 -27.94 -25.33
N GLY A 215 23.67 -28.31 -25.35
CA GLY A 215 24.61 -27.92 -26.42
C GLY A 215 24.80 -26.40 -26.42
N GLU A 216 24.64 -25.79 -27.60
CA GLU A 216 24.71 -24.32 -27.76
C GLU A 216 23.47 -23.59 -27.30
N LYS A 217 22.36 -24.29 -27.09
CA LYS A 217 21.07 -23.69 -26.67
C LYS A 217 20.92 -23.69 -25.15
N LYS A 218 20.26 -22.66 -24.63
CA LYS A 218 19.92 -22.53 -23.19
C LYS A 218 18.39 -22.52 -23.05
N TYR A 219 17.88 -23.45 -22.29
CA TYR A 219 16.45 -23.49 -21.94
C TYR A 219 16.22 -22.98 -20.53
N VAL A 220 15.21 -22.18 -20.38
CA VAL A 220 14.83 -21.59 -19.08
C VAL A 220 13.55 -22.22 -18.63
N TYR A 221 13.52 -22.63 -17.37
CA TYR A 221 12.37 -23.22 -16.70
C TYR A 221 12.12 -22.53 -15.37
N TYR A 222 10.86 -22.46 -14.97
CA TYR A 222 10.46 -22.22 -13.59
C TYR A 222 10.18 -23.55 -12.92
N ILE A 223 10.74 -23.79 -11.74
CA ILE A 223 10.61 -25.03 -10.97
C ILE A 223 10.22 -24.71 -9.53
N CYS A 224 9.42 -25.56 -8.90
CA CYS A 224 9.00 -25.41 -7.51
C CYS A 224 10.23 -25.41 -6.59
N SER A 225 10.32 -24.42 -5.69
CA SER A 225 11.46 -24.30 -4.76
C SER A 225 11.46 -25.40 -3.70
N ALA A 226 10.29 -25.81 -3.20
CA ALA A 226 10.16 -26.90 -2.24
C ALA A 226 10.60 -28.23 -2.85
N HIS A 227 10.19 -28.53 -4.10
CA HIS A 227 10.68 -29.72 -4.80
C HIS A 227 12.19 -29.68 -5.03
N LYS A 228 12.74 -28.49 -5.32
CA LYS A 228 14.19 -28.33 -5.54
C LYS A 228 15.01 -28.54 -4.28
N GLN A 229 14.51 -28.10 -3.12
CA GLN A 229 15.26 -28.11 -1.85
C GLN A 229 15.21 -29.46 -1.17
N ASP A 230 14.03 -29.99 -0.92
CA ASP A 230 13.80 -31.14 -0.06
C ASP A 230 12.84 -32.19 -0.65
N LYS A 231 12.38 -31.97 -1.88
CA LYS A 231 11.39 -32.83 -2.56
C LYS A 231 10.05 -33.00 -1.82
N SER A 232 9.71 -32.03 -0.98
CA SER A 232 8.43 -32.04 -0.22
C SER A 232 7.19 -31.81 -1.11
N CYS A 233 7.39 -31.46 -2.38
CA CYS A 233 6.33 -31.27 -3.36
C CYS A 233 6.60 -32.10 -4.61
N SER A 234 5.58 -32.35 -5.43
CA SER A 234 5.70 -32.96 -6.74
C SER A 234 6.50 -32.06 -7.71
N PRO A 235 7.09 -32.63 -8.79
CA PRO A 235 7.93 -31.87 -9.73
C PRO A 235 7.07 -30.98 -10.64
N HIS A 236 6.86 -29.74 -10.24
CA HIS A 236 6.23 -28.70 -11.06
C HIS A 236 7.29 -27.94 -11.84
N ARG A 237 7.16 -27.86 -13.15
CA ARG A 237 8.05 -27.11 -14.02
C ARG A 237 7.31 -26.58 -15.24
N ILE A 238 7.62 -25.36 -15.66
CA ILE A 238 7.11 -24.78 -16.90
C ILE A 238 8.25 -24.05 -17.62
N ARG A 239 8.24 -24.07 -18.95
CA ARG A 239 9.21 -23.31 -19.76
C ARG A 239 8.87 -21.82 -19.72
N ASP A 240 9.89 -20.98 -19.65
CA ASP A 240 9.78 -19.52 -19.66
C ASP A 240 8.96 -19.02 -20.86
N ILE A 241 9.32 -19.48 -22.08
CA ILE A 241 8.64 -19.09 -23.32
C ILE A 241 7.16 -19.52 -23.32
N THR A 242 6.88 -20.75 -22.93
CA THR A 242 5.48 -21.25 -22.87
C THR A 242 4.64 -20.46 -21.88
N LEU A 243 5.22 -20.12 -20.72
CA LEU A 243 4.53 -19.29 -19.73
C LEU A 243 4.27 -17.87 -20.27
N GLU A 244 5.24 -17.30 -20.99
CA GLU A 244 5.11 -15.98 -21.61
C GLU A 244 3.95 -15.95 -22.62
N GLU A 245 3.86 -16.97 -23.49
CA GLU A 245 2.78 -17.13 -24.46
C GLU A 245 1.41 -17.23 -23.76
N ILE A 246 1.28 -18.13 -22.77
CA ILE A 246 0.03 -18.33 -22.02
C ILE A 246 -0.41 -17.03 -21.32
N VAL A 247 0.52 -16.35 -20.65
CA VAL A 247 0.21 -15.12 -19.92
C VAL A 247 -0.16 -14.00 -20.89
N LEU A 248 0.52 -13.89 -22.04
CA LEU A 248 0.19 -12.88 -23.04
C LEU A 248 -1.20 -13.07 -23.61
N ASP A 249 -1.56 -14.31 -23.99
CA ASP A 249 -2.88 -14.60 -24.57
C ASP A 249 -3.99 -14.42 -23.54
N SER A 250 -3.77 -14.88 -22.31
CA SER A 250 -4.74 -14.69 -21.23
C SER A 250 -4.94 -13.21 -20.87
N LEU A 251 -3.88 -12.41 -20.86
CA LEU A 251 -3.96 -10.96 -20.65
C LEU A 251 -4.73 -10.25 -21.77
N LYS A 252 -4.46 -10.60 -23.01
CA LYS A 252 -5.20 -10.04 -24.16
C LYS A 252 -6.69 -10.30 -24.05
N GLN A 253 -7.07 -11.54 -23.72
CA GLN A 253 -8.47 -11.90 -23.51
C GLN A 253 -9.07 -11.09 -22.36
N HIS A 254 -8.41 -11.04 -21.21
CA HIS A 254 -8.93 -10.31 -20.05
C HIS A 254 -9.02 -8.80 -20.28
N ILE A 255 -8.06 -8.20 -21.00
CA ILE A 255 -8.13 -6.80 -21.43
C ILE A 255 -9.36 -6.58 -22.32
N SER A 256 -9.65 -7.47 -23.28
CA SER A 256 -10.84 -7.36 -24.12
C SER A 256 -12.12 -7.43 -23.28
N GLU A 257 -12.20 -8.37 -22.33
CA GLU A 257 -13.34 -8.50 -21.41
C GLU A 257 -13.56 -7.23 -20.57
N VAL A 258 -12.48 -6.59 -20.09
CA VAL A 258 -12.57 -5.32 -19.33
C VAL A 258 -13.02 -4.16 -20.22
N VAL A 259 -12.53 -4.09 -21.47
CA VAL A 259 -12.96 -3.05 -22.43
C VAL A 259 -14.45 -3.20 -22.75
N ASP A 260 -14.90 -4.40 -23.11
CA ASP A 260 -16.30 -4.70 -23.38
C ASP A 260 -17.19 -4.35 -22.17
N MET A 261 -16.72 -4.67 -20.97
CA MET A 261 -17.41 -4.34 -19.73
C MET A 261 -17.50 -2.82 -19.51
N SER A 262 -16.42 -2.09 -19.79
CA SER A 262 -16.40 -0.62 -19.67
C SER A 262 -17.42 0.04 -20.61
N GLU A 263 -17.49 -0.40 -21.87
CA GLU A 263 -18.48 0.07 -22.85
C GLU A 263 -19.92 -0.22 -22.38
N LEU A 264 -20.17 -1.41 -21.84
CA LEU A 264 -21.48 -1.78 -21.31
C LEU A 264 -21.88 -0.93 -20.10
N LEU A 265 -20.95 -0.60 -19.22
CA LEU A 265 -21.21 0.25 -18.06
C LEU A 265 -21.54 1.70 -18.45
N GLU A 266 -20.99 2.21 -19.55
CA GLU A 266 -21.32 3.55 -20.06
C GLU A 266 -22.75 3.63 -20.60
N ILE A 267 -23.26 2.55 -21.18
CA ILE A 267 -24.62 2.49 -21.80
C ILE A 267 -25.70 2.14 -20.75
N THR A 268 -25.32 1.36 -19.72
CA THR A 268 -26.28 0.84 -18.73
C THR A 268 -26.41 1.77 -17.53
N ASP A 269 -27.64 2.20 -17.20
CA ASP A 269 -27.89 2.94 -15.94
C ASP A 269 -27.78 2.00 -14.73
N THR A 270 -26.63 2.00 -14.10
CA THR A 270 -26.34 1.20 -12.91
C THR A 270 -26.62 1.92 -11.59
N ALA A 271 -26.99 3.19 -11.61
CA ALA A 271 -27.21 4.02 -10.43
C ALA A 271 -28.27 3.45 -9.47
N PRO A 272 -29.45 2.94 -9.94
CA PRO A 272 -30.44 2.35 -9.05
C PRO A 272 -29.95 1.07 -8.34
N LEU A 273 -29.14 0.28 -9.03
CA LEU A 273 -28.58 -0.97 -8.46
C LEU A 273 -27.53 -0.68 -7.39
N ARG A 274 -26.65 0.28 -7.65
CA ARG A 274 -25.64 0.73 -6.68
C ARG A 274 -26.30 1.28 -5.41
N THR A 275 -27.34 2.09 -5.57
CA THR A 275 -28.13 2.63 -4.45
C THR A 275 -28.77 1.50 -3.62
N ALA A 276 -29.34 0.50 -4.28
CA ALA A 276 -29.94 -0.65 -3.61
C ALA A 276 -28.89 -1.50 -2.86
N GLN A 277 -27.72 -1.69 -3.45
CA GLN A 277 -26.59 -2.38 -2.79
C GLN A 277 -26.07 -1.59 -1.60
N ALA A 278 -25.83 -0.29 -1.73
CA ALA A 278 -25.42 0.57 -0.62
C ALA A 278 -26.42 0.50 0.54
N GLN A 279 -27.73 0.55 0.26
CA GLN A 279 -28.78 0.39 1.27
C GLN A 279 -28.75 -0.99 1.95
N LYS A 280 -28.44 -2.05 1.19
CA LYS A 280 -28.32 -3.40 1.75
C LYS A 280 -27.15 -3.51 2.72
N VAL A 281 -25.97 -3.03 2.32
CA VAL A 281 -24.77 -3.01 3.16
C VAL A 281 -24.99 -2.12 4.39
N GLN A 282 -25.61 -0.94 4.23
CA GLN A 282 -25.96 -0.06 5.34
C GLN A 282 -26.84 -0.76 6.36
N ARG A 283 -27.89 -1.47 5.94
CA ARG A 283 -28.75 -2.23 6.87
C ARG A 283 -28.00 -3.34 7.60
N GLN A 284 -27.02 -3.97 6.96
CA GLN A 284 -26.16 -4.96 7.61
C GLN A 284 -25.26 -4.31 8.68
N LEU A 285 -24.69 -3.14 8.34
CA LEU A 285 -23.87 -2.34 9.25
C LEU A 285 -24.70 -1.91 10.49
N ASP A 286 -25.89 -1.37 10.27
CA ASP A 286 -26.79 -0.93 11.34
C ASP A 286 -27.16 -2.09 12.28
N LYS A 287 -27.44 -3.26 11.72
CA LYS A 287 -27.71 -4.49 12.49
C LYS A 287 -26.51 -4.92 13.33
N LYS A 288 -25.29 -4.88 12.75
CA LYS A 288 -24.07 -5.21 13.47
C LYS A 288 -23.74 -4.20 14.57
N HIS A 289 -24.04 -2.95 14.33
CA HIS A 289 -23.89 -1.88 15.33
C HIS A 289 -24.83 -2.11 16.52
N GLU A 290 -26.10 -2.47 16.28
CA GLU A 290 -27.03 -2.84 17.34
C GLU A 290 -26.56 -4.06 18.14
N GLU A 291 -26.02 -5.08 17.48
CA GLU A 291 -25.45 -6.26 18.14
C GLU A 291 -24.25 -5.87 19.02
N TYR A 292 -23.38 -5.02 18.55
CA TYR A 292 -22.23 -4.51 19.27
C TYR A 292 -22.65 -3.68 20.49
N GLU A 293 -23.59 -2.75 20.34
CA GLU A 293 -24.13 -1.97 21.47
C GLU A 293 -24.75 -2.86 22.57
N LYS A 294 -25.47 -3.93 22.17
CA LYS A 294 -26.01 -4.91 23.13
C LYS A 294 -24.91 -5.60 23.91
N LEU A 295 -23.81 -5.99 23.24
CA LEU A 295 -22.65 -6.61 23.90
C LEU A 295 -21.96 -5.63 24.85
N GLN A 296 -21.84 -4.36 24.50
CA GLN A 296 -21.28 -3.33 25.38
C GLN A 296 -22.14 -3.13 26.64
N LYS A 297 -23.46 -3.09 26.49
CA LYS A 297 -24.40 -3.04 27.64
C LYS A 297 -24.27 -4.25 28.54
N LEU A 298 -24.14 -5.47 27.96
CA LEU A 298 -23.92 -6.69 28.74
C LEU A 298 -22.58 -6.69 29.47
N LEU A 299 -21.51 -6.16 28.87
CA LEU A 299 -20.21 -5.99 29.54
C LEU A 299 -20.30 -5.03 30.74
N MET A 300 -21.09 -3.94 30.63
CA MET A 300 -21.35 -3.04 31.75
C MET A 300 -22.15 -3.73 32.86
N SER A 301 -23.21 -4.45 32.50
CA SER A 301 -24.04 -5.14 33.51
C SER A 301 -23.30 -6.28 34.22
N LEU A 302 -22.30 -6.91 33.59
CA LEU A 302 -21.43 -7.88 34.26
C LEU A 302 -20.65 -7.27 35.43
N TYR A 303 -20.23 -6.01 35.29
CA TYR A 303 -19.54 -5.31 36.40
C TYR A 303 -20.47 -5.01 37.57
N GLU A 304 -21.71 -4.60 37.27
CA GLU A 304 -22.75 -4.39 38.27
C GLU A 304 -23.09 -5.69 38.99
N ASN A 305 -23.31 -6.78 38.26
CA ASN A 305 -23.61 -8.11 38.81
C ASN A 305 -22.49 -8.65 39.71
N LEU A 306 -21.23 -8.36 39.38
CA LEU A 306 -20.10 -8.71 40.25
C LEU A 306 -20.07 -7.84 41.52
N ALA A 307 -20.42 -6.56 41.42
CA ALA A 307 -20.47 -5.65 42.54
C ALA A 307 -21.62 -5.98 43.52
N ASP A 308 -22.71 -6.55 43.00
CA ASP A 308 -23.88 -6.97 43.75
C ASP A 308 -23.81 -8.43 44.24
N ASP A 309 -22.64 -9.10 44.10
CA ASP A 309 -22.39 -10.50 44.47
C ASP A 309 -23.33 -11.52 43.77
N ILE A 310 -23.91 -11.15 42.61
CA ILE A 310 -24.80 -12.03 41.82
C ILE A 310 -23.98 -13.10 41.05
N ILE A 311 -22.75 -12.75 40.62
CA ILE A 311 -21.80 -13.65 39.94
C ILE A 311 -20.48 -13.65 40.70
N ASP A 312 -19.76 -14.77 40.63
CA ASP A 312 -18.43 -14.88 41.23
C ASP A 312 -17.33 -14.34 40.27
N ARG A 313 -16.09 -14.22 40.80
CA ARG A 313 -14.95 -13.69 40.03
C ARG A 313 -14.54 -14.61 38.85
N GLU A 314 -14.73 -15.90 38.95
CA GLU A 314 -14.38 -16.85 37.89
C GLU A 314 -15.39 -16.77 36.77
N GLU A 315 -16.67 -16.72 37.09
CA GLU A 315 -17.77 -16.51 36.14
C GLU A 315 -17.64 -15.14 35.44
N TYR A 316 -17.35 -14.06 36.19
CA TYR A 316 -17.10 -12.75 35.63
C TYR A 316 -15.96 -12.78 34.60
N THR A 317 -14.83 -13.40 34.95
CA THR A 317 -13.64 -13.45 34.08
C THR A 317 -13.93 -14.24 32.79
N ARG A 318 -14.64 -15.35 32.91
CA ARG A 318 -15.03 -16.19 31.77
C ARG A 318 -16.01 -15.50 30.84
N LEU A 319 -17.06 -14.89 31.38
CA LEU A 319 -18.08 -14.18 30.61
C LEU A 319 -17.50 -12.92 29.95
N LYS A 320 -16.68 -12.14 30.68
CA LYS A 320 -15.98 -10.98 30.15
C LYS A 320 -15.09 -11.34 28.97
N ALA A 321 -14.28 -12.39 29.09
CA ALA A 321 -13.43 -12.86 28.01
C ALA A 321 -14.26 -13.25 26.76
N SER A 322 -15.36 -13.98 26.95
CA SER A 322 -16.25 -14.37 25.85
C SER A 322 -16.90 -13.16 25.16
N PHE A 323 -17.41 -12.20 25.93
CA PHE A 323 -18.05 -11.02 25.35
C PHE A 323 -17.04 -10.06 24.69
N THR A 324 -15.83 -9.96 25.23
CA THR A 324 -14.75 -9.16 24.61
C THR A 324 -14.37 -9.73 23.25
N VAL A 325 -14.15 -11.04 23.15
CA VAL A 325 -13.83 -11.67 21.85
C VAL A 325 -14.95 -11.43 20.82
N ARG A 326 -16.21 -11.56 21.22
CA ARG A 326 -17.36 -11.31 20.33
C ARG A 326 -17.49 -9.85 19.94
N ALA A 327 -17.13 -8.92 20.84
CA ALA A 327 -17.13 -7.50 20.54
C ALA A 327 -16.03 -7.15 19.53
N ASP A 328 -14.80 -7.68 19.69
CA ASP A 328 -13.68 -7.49 18.78
C ASP A 328 -13.97 -8.08 17.38
N GLU A 329 -14.65 -9.24 17.32
CA GLU A 329 -15.11 -9.81 16.05
C GLU A 329 -16.19 -8.96 15.39
N GLY A 330 -17.13 -8.43 16.18
CA GLY A 330 -18.17 -7.52 15.72
C GLY A 330 -17.60 -6.23 15.15
N GLU A 331 -16.60 -5.64 15.81
CA GLU A 331 -15.90 -4.44 15.36
C GLU A 331 -15.21 -4.67 14.01
N LYS A 332 -14.48 -5.77 13.87
CA LYS A 332 -13.84 -6.16 12.58
C LYS A 332 -14.86 -6.33 11.46
N GLN A 333 -16.03 -6.92 11.75
CA GLN A 333 -17.10 -7.07 10.76
C GLN A 333 -17.71 -5.73 10.37
N MET A 334 -17.88 -4.81 11.32
CA MET A 334 -18.35 -3.45 11.03
C MET A 334 -17.36 -2.67 10.18
N ASP A 335 -16.06 -2.79 10.45
CA ASP A 335 -15.02 -2.12 9.67
C ASP A 335 -14.98 -2.65 8.24
N ALA A 336 -15.10 -3.96 8.03
CA ALA A 336 -15.21 -4.55 6.70
C ALA A 336 -16.46 -4.07 5.94
N LEU A 337 -17.61 -3.91 6.63
CA LEU A 337 -18.83 -3.39 6.02
C LEU A 337 -18.72 -1.88 5.70
N ARG A 338 -18.02 -1.10 6.50
CA ARG A 338 -17.73 0.32 6.23
C ARG A 338 -16.84 0.45 4.99
N GLU A 339 -15.79 -0.36 4.90
CA GLU A 339 -14.91 -0.41 3.74
C GLU A 339 -15.69 -0.77 2.47
N GLN A 340 -16.57 -1.78 2.52
CA GLN A 340 -17.47 -2.11 1.41
C GLN A 340 -18.41 -0.96 1.04
N LEU A 341 -18.89 -0.20 2.00
CA LEU A 341 -19.79 0.93 1.74
C LEU A 341 -19.04 2.11 1.11
N GLU A 342 -17.83 2.37 1.56
CA GLU A 342 -16.93 3.35 0.94
C GLU A 342 -16.58 2.94 -0.49
N ASP A 343 -16.29 1.68 -0.73
CA ASP A 343 -16.03 1.15 -2.06
C ASP A 343 -17.21 1.36 -3.00
N ILE A 344 -18.44 1.06 -2.57
CA ILE A 344 -19.65 1.30 -3.37
C ILE A 344 -19.83 2.79 -3.69
N HIS A 345 -19.51 3.69 -2.77
CA HIS A 345 -19.61 5.13 -3.00
C HIS A 345 -18.48 5.67 -3.90
N ASN A 346 -17.26 5.19 -3.71
CA ASN A 346 -16.07 5.64 -4.43
C ASN A 346 -16.02 5.10 -5.87
N HIS A 347 -16.54 3.89 -6.11
CA HIS A 347 -16.58 3.28 -7.46
C HIS A 347 -17.65 3.91 -8.37
N GLY A 348 -18.32 4.97 -7.91
CA GLY A 348 -19.35 5.69 -8.67
C GLY A 348 -18.81 6.64 -9.74
N THR A 349 -17.55 7.06 -9.71
CA THR A 349 -17.02 8.15 -10.54
C THR A 349 -15.75 7.85 -11.33
N GLU A 350 -14.88 6.95 -10.89
CA GLU A 350 -13.68 6.62 -11.67
C GLU A 350 -13.27 5.15 -11.44
N ASN A 351 -13.53 4.30 -12.43
CA ASN A 351 -12.97 2.95 -12.49
C ASN A 351 -11.47 3.02 -12.88
N ALA A 352 -10.67 3.63 -12.03
CA ALA A 352 -9.23 3.85 -12.29
C ALA A 352 -8.50 2.55 -12.63
N TRP A 353 -8.92 1.42 -12.06
CA TRP A 353 -8.36 0.10 -12.34
C TRP A 353 -8.67 -0.37 -13.78
N MET A 354 -9.89 -0.10 -14.31
CA MET A 354 -10.23 -0.43 -15.70
C MET A 354 -9.33 0.32 -16.67
N ASN A 355 -9.05 1.59 -16.40
CA ASN A 355 -8.15 2.40 -17.20
C ASN A 355 -6.75 1.81 -17.31
N GLU A 356 -6.29 1.06 -16.28
CA GLU A 356 -4.99 0.37 -16.36
C GLU A 356 -4.99 -0.78 -17.36
N PHE A 357 -6.11 -1.47 -17.55
CA PHE A 357 -6.27 -2.47 -18.61
C PHE A 357 -6.49 -1.81 -19.98
N ILE A 358 -7.36 -0.81 -20.06
CA ILE A 358 -7.71 -0.10 -21.32
C ILE A 358 -6.46 0.57 -21.94
N LYS A 359 -5.62 1.20 -21.15
CA LYS A 359 -4.34 1.80 -21.61
C LYS A 359 -3.42 0.78 -22.31
N ARG A 360 -3.62 -0.50 -22.08
CA ARG A 360 -2.82 -1.60 -22.64
C ARG A 360 -3.56 -2.39 -23.71
N GLN A 361 -4.66 -1.84 -24.23
CA GLN A 361 -5.36 -2.40 -25.39
C GLN A 361 -4.37 -2.51 -26.59
N GLY A 362 -4.39 -3.65 -27.27
CA GLY A 362 -3.46 -3.91 -28.36
C GLY A 362 -2.07 -4.40 -27.92
N LEU A 363 -1.92 -4.90 -26.69
CA LEU A 363 -0.69 -5.48 -26.17
C LEU A 363 -0.16 -6.56 -27.11
N THR A 364 1.09 -6.40 -27.59
CA THR A 364 1.75 -7.36 -28.48
C THR A 364 2.87 -8.14 -27.79
N THR A 365 3.54 -7.54 -26.82
CA THR A 365 4.66 -8.13 -26.09
C THR A 365 4.52 -7.84 -24.59
N LEU A 366 4.96 -8.79 -23.78
CA LEU A 366 4.99 -8.62 -22.33
C LEU A 366 6.26 -7.90 -21.89
N ASP A 367 6.11 -6.91 -21.06
CA ASP A 367 7.18 -6.37 -20.24
C ASP A 367 6.88 -6.58 -18.75
N ARG A 368 7.88 -6.41 -17.90
CA ARG A 368 7.73 -6.63 -16.47
C ARG A 368 6.76 -5.61 -15.83
N ALA A 369 6.72 -4.38 -16.33
CA ALA A 369 5.84 -3.34 -15.80
C ALA A 369 4.37 -3.71 -16.04
N VAL A 370 4.03 -4.22 -17.22
CA VAL A 370 2.68 -4.73 -17.54
C VAL A 370 2.30 -5.90 -16.64
N VAL A 371 3.19 -6.89 -16.49
CA VAL A 371 2.92 -8.06 -15.63
C VAL A 371 2.68 -7.64 -14.19
N VAL A 372 3.52 -6.79 -13.63
CA VAL A 372 3.38 -6.29 -12.23
C VAL A 372 2.13 -5.42 -12.06
N ALA A 373 1.77 -4.63 -13.07
CA ALA A 373 0.60 -3.76 -13.01
C ALA A 373 -0.73 -4.52 -13.04
N LEU A 374 -0.82 -5.60 -13.83
CA LEU A 374 -2.10 -6.27 -14.09
C LEU A 374 -2.27 -7.62 -13.38
N ILE A 375 -1.18 -8.31 -13.05
CA ILE A 375 -1.22 -9.65 -12.45
C ILE A 375 -0.88 -9.58 -10.97
N ASP A 376 -1.66 -10.26 -10.14
CA ASP A 376 -1.35 -10.43 -8.73
C ASP A 376 -0.37 -11.56 -8.50
N LYS A 377 -0.68 -12.74 -8.96
CA LYS A 377 0.18 -13.93 -8.89
C LYS A 377 -0.17 -14.93 -9.98
N ILE A 378 0.76 -15.81 -10.29
CA ILE A 378 0.60 -16.90 -11.24
C ILE A 378 0.82 -18.21 -10.47
N LEU A 379 -0.13 -19.12 -10.53
CA LEU A 379 -0.07 -20.44 -9.90
C LEU A 379 0.17 -21.48 -10.99
N ILE A 380 1.15 -22.35 -10.77
CA ILE A 380 1.43 -23.49 -11.62
C ILE A 380 1.01 -24.76 -10.90
N HIS A 381 0.00 -25.44 -11.44
CA HIS A 381 -0.54 -26.68 -10.88
C HIS A 381 0.13 -27.92 -11.49
N SER A 382 -0.15 -29.08 -10.94
CA SER A 382 0.14 -30.38 -11.56
C SER A 382 -0.52 -30.43 -12.95
N ASN A 383 0.13 -31.05 -13.91
CA ASN A 383 -0.29 -31.13 -15.32
C ASN A 383 -0.10 -29.86 -16.15
N ASP A 384 0.87 -28.99 -15.76
CA ASP A 384 1.20 -27.75 -16.45
C ASP A 384 0.02 -26.76 -16.59
N ALA A 385 -1.05 -26.91 -15.78
CA ALA A 385 -2.13 -25.94 -15.74
C ALA A 385 -1.65 -24.65 -15.09
N VAL A 386 -1.92 -23.53 -15.75
CA VAL A 386 -1.55 -22.18 -15.31
C VAL A 386 -2.81 -21.44 -14.90
N GLU A 387 -2.85 -21.01 -13.65
CA GLU A 387 -3.88 -20.12 -13.13
C GLU A 387 -3.30 -18.73 -12.94
N ILE A 388 -3.91 -17.73 -13.56
CA ILE A 388 -3.48 -16.34 -13.47
C ILE A 388 -4.49 -15.58 -12.63
N ILE A 389 -4.03 -15.04 -11.51
CA ILE A 389 -4.84 -14.19 -10.63
C ILE A 389 -4.52 -12.75 -10.98
N TYR A 390 -5.50 -12.07 -11.53
CA TYR A 390 -5.37 -10.67 -11.91
C TYR A 390 -5.52 -9.75 -10.68
N ARG A 391 -4.98 -8.56 -10.77
CA ARG A 391 -5.29 -7.49 -9.82
C ARG A 391 -6.74 -7.06 -10.07
N TRP A 392 -7.40 -6.64 -9.01
CA TRP A 392 -8.81 -6.20 -9.05
C TRP A 392 -9.79 -7.27 -9.58
N GLN A 393 -9.49 -8.55 -9.31
CA GLN A 393 -10.37 -9.66 -9.71
C GLN A 393 -11.73 -9.59 -9.00
N ASP A 394 -11.75 -9.15 -7.75
CA ASP A 394 -12.98 -8.99 -6.96
C ASP A 394 -13.82 -7.82 -7.49
N GLU A 395 -13.19 -6.70 -7.84
CA GLU A 395 -13.85 -5.53 -8.46
C GLU A 395 -14.41 -5.90 -9.84
N PHE A 396 -13.66 -6.67 -10.63
CA PHE A 396 -14.13 -7.17 -11.93
C PHE A 396 -15.36 -8.07 -11.76
N ALA A 397 -15.32 -9.04 -10.85
CA ALA A 397 -16.44 -9.93 -10.56
C ALA A 397 -17.67 -9.15 -10.07
N TRP A 398 -17.48 -8.15 -9.23
CA TRP A 398 -18.54 -7.28 -8.73
C TRP A 398 -19.20 -6.46 -9.85
N GLN A 399 -18.42 -5.87 -10.76
CA GLN A 399 -18.97 -5.12 -11.89
C GLN A 399 -19.76 -6.02 -12.84
N LEU A 400 -19.29 -7.25 -13.09
CA LEU A 400 -20.02 -8.25 -13.87
C LEU A 400 -21.37 -8.60 -13.23
N ASP A 401 -21.44 -8.70 -11.93
CA ASP A 401 -22.67 -9.04 -11.19
C ASP A 401 -23.70 -7.90 -11.28
N ILE A 402 -23.24 -6.65 -11.24
CA ILE A 402 -24.07 -5.46 -11.48
C ILE A 402 -24.65 -5.49 -12.88
N LEU A 403 -23.83 -5.72 -13.91
CA LEU A 403 -24.32 -5.76 -15.31
C LEU A 403 -25.29 -6.89 -15.55
N ARG A 404 -25.05 -8.09 -14.99
CA ARG A 404 -25.99 -9.21 -15.06
C ARG A 404 -27.31 -8.86 -14.39
N SER A 405 -27.27 -8.22 -13.23
CA SER A 405 -28.46 -7.80 -12.49
C SER A 405 -29.23 -6.69 -13.19
N ALA A 406 -28.55 -5.79 -13.92
CA ALA A 406 -29.19 -4.76 -14.74
C ALA A 406 -29.95 -5.38 -15.93
N ARG A 407 -29.30 -6.28 -16.69
CA ARG A 407 -29.93 -6.97 -17.83
C ARG A 407 -31.18 -7.78 -17.45
N LEU A 408 -31.18 -8.41 -16.27
CA LEU A 408 -32.35 -9.15 -15.79
C LEU A 408 -33.54 -8.24 -15.49
N ARG A 409 -33.34 -6.95 -15.20
CA ARG A 409 -34.40 -5.98 -14.97
C ARG A 409 -34.99 -5.37 -16.27
N GLU A 410 -34.17 -5.30 -17.32
CA GLU A 410 -34.65 -4.82 -18.64
C GLU A 410 -35.51 -5.84 -19.38
N VAL A 411 -35.50 -7.12 -18.97
CA VAL A 411 -36.23 -8.23 -19.58
C VAL A 411 -37.56 -8.52 -18.85
N VAL A 412 -37.82 -7.89 -17.70
CA VAL A 412 -39.04 -7.98 -16.91
C VAL A 412 -39.84 -6.68 -17.02
#